data_ebb47cdb9418a9169667ba1b38607c96
#
_entry.id   ebb47cdb9418a9169667ba1b38607c96
#
_cell.length_a   1.000
_cell.length_b   1.000
_cell.length_c   1.000
_cell.angle_alpha   90.00
_cell.angle_beta   90.00
_cell.angle_gamma   90.00
#
_symmetry.space_group_name_H-M   'P 1'
#
loop_
_entity.id
_entity.type
_entity.pdbx_description
1 polymer ?
#
loop_
_entity_poly.entity_id
_entity_poly.type
_entity_poly.pdbx_seq_one_letter_code
_entity_poly.pdbx_strand_id
1 'polypeptide(L)'
;MNQTELQQKIKMTYYLLYQNKEQEAIQQVQELLFIFQNMIQQQTREQMELSGNFALIMQQELLENFQNADMLGMADCLKEKALLFTEFYFQTRNREKNE
;
A
#
# COMPACT_ATOMS: atom_id res chain seq x y z
N MET A 1 -13.55 0.64 1.27
CA MET A 1 -12.64 1.77 1.59
C MET A 1 -12.36 2.56 0.32
N ASN A 2 -12.57 3.86 0.33
CA ASN A 2 -12.30 4.70 -0.84
C ASN A 2 -10.84 5.16 -0.86
N GLN A 3 -10.47 5.84 -1.95
CA GLN A 3 -9.09 6.30 -2.14
C GLN A 3 -8.61 7.21 -1.00
N THR A 4 -9.44 8.18 -0.62
CA THR A 4 -9.08 9.16 0.42
C THR A 4 -8.84 8.47 1.76
N GLU A 5 -9.74 7.57 2.15
CA GLU A 5 -9.60 6.82 3.40
C GLU A 5 -8.35 5.97 3.41
N LEU A 6 -8.05 5.30 2.31
CA LEU A 6 -6.84 4.46 2.23
C LEU A 6 -5.58 5.31 2.27
N GLN A 7 -5.55 6.43 1.55
CA GLN A 7 -4.41 7.34 1.60
C GLN A 7 -4.16 7.88 3.00
N GLN A 8 -5.24 8.22 3.73
CA GLN A 8 -5.13 8.68 5.11
C GLN A 8 -4.58 7.59 6.03
N LYS A 9 -5.05 6.35 5.85
CA LYS A 9 -4.57 5.21 6.62
C LYS A 9 -3.08 4.97 6.38
N ILE A 10 -2.64 5.03 5.14
CA ILE A 10 -1.23 4.88 4.79
C ILE A 10 -0.39 5.98 5.45
N LYS A 11 -0.82 7.24 5.36
CA LYS A 11 -0.11 8.37 5.94
C LYS A 11 -0.03 8.28 7.46
N MET A 12 -1.14 7.96 8.11
CA MET A 12 -1.16 7.77 9.56
C MET A 12 -0.18 6.69 9.98
N THR A 13 -0.14 5.60 9.22
CA THR A 13 0.72 4.46 9.52
C THR A 13 2.19 4.82 9.44
N TYR A 14 2.63 5.50 8.35
CA TYR A 14 4.05 5.84 8.28
C TYR A 14 4.44 6.93 9.28
N TYR A 15 3.53 7.82 9.66
CA TYR A 15 3.82 8.75 10.76
C TYR A 15 4.04 8.03 12.08
N LEU A 16 3.21 7.03 12.39
CA LEU A 16 3.40 6.21 13.60
C LEU A 16 4.74 5.49 13.58
N LEU A 17 5.15 4.97 12.42
CA LEU A 17 6.43 4.30 12.26
C LEU A 17 7.60 5.27 12.49
N TYR A 18 7.53 6.48 11.92
CA TYR A 18 8.57 7.49 12.12
C TYR A 18 8.64 7.98 13.57
N GLN A 19 7.53 7.92 14.31
CA GLN A 19 7.47 8.32 15.72
C GLN A 19 7.84 7.18 16.67
N ASN A 20 8.22 6.01 16.15
CA ASN A 20 8.56 4.82 16.92
C ASN A 20 7.40 4.31 17.79
N LYS A 21 6.16 4.55 17.40
CA LYS A 21 4.98 4.00 18.06
C LYS A 21 4.72 2.61 17.52
N GLU A 22 5.57 1.68 17.94
CA GLU A 22 5.72 0.38 17.32
C GLU A 22 4.45 -0.48 17.37
N GLN A 23 3.82 -0.59 18.54
CA GLN A 23 2.66 -1.46 18.70
C GLN A 23 1.48 -1.01 17.84
N GLU A 24 1.20 0.30 17.84
CA GLU A 24 0.10 0.86 17.05
C GLU A 24 0.40 0.73 15.56
N ALA A 25 1.65 1.01 15.18
CA ALA A 25 2.06 0.95 13.78
C ALA A 25 2.00 -0.46 13.21
N ILE A 26 2.46 -1.45 13.95
CA ILE A 26 2.49 -2.86 13.50
C ILE A 26 1.08 -3.35 13.18
N GLN A 27 0.10 -3.04 14.01
CA GLN A 27 -1.28 -3.41 13.74
C GLN A 27 -1.77 -2.79 12.43
N GLN A 28 -1.46 -1.52 12.21
CA GLN A 28 -1.86 -0.82 10.98
C GLN A 28 -1.17 -1.40 9.75
N VAL A 29 0.11 -1.77 9.86
CA VAL A 29 0.83 -2.40 8.76
C VAL A 29 0.22 -3.74 8.40
N GLN A 30 -0.15 -4.56 9.38
CA GLN A 30 -0.83 -5.84 9.13
C GLN A 30 -2.13 -5.64 8.36
N GLU A 31 -2.92 -4.66 8.74
CA GLU A 31 -4.16 -4.33 8.05
C GLU A 31 -3.89 -3.87 6.61
N LEU A 32 -2.87 -3.03 6.42
CA LEU A 32 -2.51 -2.56 5.08
C LEU A 32 -1.99 -3.68 4.18
N LEU A 33 -1.20 -4.60 4.72
CA LEU A 33 -0.74 -5.76 3.96
C LEU A 33 -1.92 -6.58 3.43
N PHE A 34 -2.96 -6.77 4.26
CA PHE A 34 -4.17 -7.48 3.86
C PHE A 34 -4.94 -6.70 2.79
N ILE A 35 -5.10 -5.39 2.97
CA ILE A 35 -5.79 -4.52 2.01
C ILE A 35 -5.08 -4.55 0.65
N PHE A 36 -3.75 -4.39 0.64
CA PHE A 36 -2.98 -4.40 -0.59
C PHE A 36 -3.03 -5.75 -1.29
N GLN A 37 -3.00 -6.85 -0.53
CA GLN A 37 -3.14 -8.18 -1.11
C GLN A 37 -4.47 -8.31 -1.87
N ASN A 38 -5.56 -7.85 -1.26
CA ASN A 38 -6.87 -7.88 -1.90
C ASN A 38 -6.91 -6.99 -3.15
N MET A 39 -6.32 -5.80 -3.08
CA MET A 39 -6.27 -4.89 -4.23
C MET A 39 -5.49 -5.50 -5.39
N ILE A 40 -4.36 -6.13 -5.10
CA ILE A 40 -3.54 -6.79 -6.13
C ILE A 40 -4.32 -7.93 -6.79
N GLN A 41 -5.02 -8.73 -6.01
CA GLN A 41 -5.83 -9.84 -6.53
C GLN A 41 -7.01 -9.35 -7.36
N GLN A 42 -7.54 -8.17 -7.06
CA GLN A 42 -8.69 -7.60 -7.77
C GLN A 42 -8.31 -6.70 -8.94
N GLN A 43 -7.02 -6.59 -9.25
CA GLN A 43 -6.60 -5.80 -10.40
C GLN A 43 -7.22 -6.37 -11.67
N THR A 44 -7.65 -5.46 -12.56
CA THR A 44 -8.06 -5.84 -13.90
C THR A 44 -6.83 -6.24 -14.70
N ARG A 45 -7.05 -6.90 -15.84
CA ARG A 45 -5.97 -7.27 -16.75
C ARG A 45 -5.18 -6.04 -17.19
N GLU A 46 -5.89 -4.95 -17.51
CA GLU A 46 -5.26 -3.69 -17.89
C GLU A 46 -4.38 -3.14 -16.78
N GLN A 47 -4.88 -3.14 -15.53
CA GLN A 47 -4.11 -2.68 -14.39
C GLN A 47 -2.84 -3.50 -14.19
N MET A 48 -2.94 -4.81 -14.33
CA MET A 48 -1.78 -5.69 -14.21
C MET A 48 -0.75 -5.43 -15.31
N GLU A 49 -1.20 -5.21 -16.54
CA GLU A 49 -0.30 -4.91 -17.65
C GLU A 49 0.42 -3.56 -17.44
N LEU A 50 -0.32 -2.53 -16.99
CA LEU A 50 0.24 -1.20 -16.78
C LEU A 50 1.17 -1.12 -15.59
N SER A 51 0.83 -1.80 -14.50
CA SER A 51 1.66 -1.76 -13.29
C SER A 51 2.88 -2.69 -13.39
N GLY A 52 2.83 -3.67 -14.27
CA GLY A 52 3.86 -4.69 -14.35
C GLY A 52 4.05 -5.36 -12.99
N ASN A 53 5.30 -5.42 -12.52
CA ASN A 53 5.63 -6.03 -11.24
C ASN A 53 5.63 -5.06 -10.07
N PHE A 54 5.26 -3.80 -10.30
CA PHE A 54 5.38 -2.75 -9.27
C PHE A 54 4.59 -3.10 -8.01
N ALA A 55 3.33 -3.53 -8.19
CA ALA A 55 2.47 -3.85 -7.05
C ALA A 55 3.03 -5.02 -6.23
N LEU A 56 3.54 -6.04 -6.91
CA LEU A 56 4.13 -7.21 -6.25
C LEU A 56 5.42 -6.84 -5.52
N ILE A 57 6.25 -6.00 -6.13
CA ILE A 57 7.50 -5.53 -5.52
C ILE A 57 7.19 -4.71 -4.26
N MET A 58 6.22 -3.81 -4.34
CA MET A 58 5.78 -3.02 -3.18
C MET A 58 5.32 -3.93 -2.03
N GLN A 59 4.44 -4.89 -2.33
CA GLN A 59 3.89 -5.79 -1.33
C GLN A 59 4.99 -6.65 -0.71
N GLN A 60 5.89 -7.17 -1.51
CA GLN A 60 6.99 -7.99 -1.04
C GLN A 60 7.94 -7.19 -0.15
N GLU A 61 8.27 -5.96 -0.55
CA GLU A 61 9.13 -5.08 0.24
C GLU A 61 8.50 -4.76 1.59
N LEU A 62 7.22 -4.42 1.60
CA LEU A 62 6.52 -4.13 2.85
C LEU A 62 6.50 -5.35 3.78
N LEU A 63 6.22 -6.52 3.22
CA LEU A 63 6.19 -7.77 3.99
C LEU A 63 7.57 -8.11 4.56
N GLU A 64 8.62 -7.99 3.77
CA GLU A 64 10.00 -8.26 4.23
C GLU A 64 10.40 -7.32 5.36
N ASN A 65 10.11 -6.03 5.19
CA ASN A 65 10.41 -5.04 6.23
C ASN A 65 9.61 -5.30 7.50
N PHE A 66 8.37 -5.74 7.35
CA PHE A 66 7.53 -6.13 8.48
C PHE A 66 8.13 -7.34 9.22
N GLN A 67 8.54 -8.37 8.49
CA GLN A 67 9.12 -9.57 9.07
C GLN A 67 10.45 -9.29 9.78
N ASN A 68 11.21 -8.33 9.27
CA ASN A 68 12.50 -7.95 9.84
C ASN A 68 12.39 -6.85 10.91
N ALA A 69 11.18 -6.43 11.24
CA ALA A 69 10.91 -5.33 12.18
C ALA A 69 11.65 -4.05 11.79
N ASP A 70 11.77 -3.79 10.48
CA ASP A 70 12.43 -2.60 9.95
C ASP A 70 11.42 -1.46 9.85
N MET A 71 11.33 -0.65 10.90
CA MET A 71 10.34 0.44 10.99
C MET A 71 10.55 1.49 9.92
N LEU A 72 11.79 1.92 9.70
CA LEU A 72 12.10 2.92 8.67
C LEU A 72 11.83 2.36 7.27
N GLY A 73 12.19 1.10 7.04
CA GLY A 73 11.92 0.45 5.75
C GLY A 73 10.43 0.37 5.45
N MET A 74 9.62 0.02 6.45
CA MET A 74 8.16 0.01 6.29
C MET A 74 7.63 1.40 5.98
N ALA A 75 8.08 2.41 6.73
CA ALA A 75 7.64 3.79 6.55
C ALA A 75 7.99 4.31 5.16
N ASP A 76 9.21 4.07 4.72
CA ASP A 76 9.67 4.51 3.39
C ASP A 76 8.88 3.82 2.27
N CYS A 77 8.63 2.52 2.41
CA CYS A 77 7.83 1.77 1.43
C CYS A 77 6.41 2.34 1.33
N LEU A 78 5.78 2.61 2.47
CA LEU A 78 4.43 3.17 2.48
C LEU A 78 4.39 4.56 1.85
N LYS A 79 5.35 5.41 2.19
CA LYS A 79 5.39 6.78 1.70
C LYS A 79 5.72 6.87 0.22
N GLU A 80 6.68 6.08 -0.24
CA GLU A 80 7.21 6.19 -1.60
C GLU A 80 6.45 5.32 -2.60
N LYS A 81 6.05 4.11 -2.20
CA LYS A 81 5.47 3.13 -3.12
C LYS A 81 3.99 2.89 -2.93
N ALA A 82 3.55 2.75 -1.67
CA ALA A 82 2.14 2.42 -1.43
C ALA A 82 1.19 3.55 -1.81
N LEU A 83 1.57 4.81 -1.56
CA LEU A 83 0.76 5.94 -2.00
C LEU A 83 0.64 5.99 -3.52
N LEU A 84 1.74 5.74 -4.22
CA LEU A 84 1.75 5.73 -5.68
C LEU A 84 0.89 4.60 -6.25
N PHE A 85 1.00 3.40 -5.68
CA PHE A 85 0.17 2.27 -6.08
C PHE A 85 -1.32 2.56 -5.87
N THR A 86 -1.66 3.15 -4.72
CA THR A 86 -3.05 3.49 -4.39
C THR A 86 -3.62 4.47 -5.41
N GLU A 87 -2.87 5.52 -5.72
CA GLU A 87 -3.26 6.51 -6.71
C GLU A 87 -3.50 5.86 -8.07
N PHE A 88 -2.56 5.04 -8.52
CA PHE A 88 -2.66 4.33 -9.79
C PHE A 88 -3.89 3.40 -9.82
N TYR A 89 -4.10 2.64 -8.76
CA TYR A 89 -5.20 1.67 -8.69
C TYR A 89 -6.56 2.35 -8.86
N PHE A 90 -6.78 3.44 -8.11
CA PHE A 90 -8.07 4.12 -8.17
C PHE A 90 -8.27 4.94 -9.45
N GLN A 91 -7.23 5.55 -9.97
CA GLN A 91 -7.32 6.29 -11.23
C GLN A 91 -7.65 5.38 -12.40
N THR A 92 -7.01 4.23 -12.51
CA THR A 92 -7.29 3.29 -13.59
C THR A 92 -8.68 2.70 -13.47
N ARG A 93 -9.15 2.40 -12.26
CA ARG A 93 -10.53 1.92 -12.06
C ARG A 93 -11.57 2.97 -12.45
N ASN A 94 -11.32 4.22 -12.11
CA ASN A 94 -12.25 5.31 -12.47
C ASN A 94 -12.35 5.49 -13.98
N ARG A 95 -11.25 5.32 -14.71
CA ARG A 95 -11.27 5.36 -16.17
C ARG A 95 -12.15 4.25 -16.75
N GLU A 96 -12.02 3.04 -16.23
CA GLU A 96 -12.82 1.91 -16.69
C GLU A 96 -14.31 2.12 -16.47
N LYS A 97 -14.69 2.75 -15.36
CA LYS A 97 -16.09 3.04 -15.07
C LYS A 97 -16.71 4.08 -15.99
N ASN A 98 -15.88 4.95 -16.56
CA ASN A 98 -16.35 6.04 -17.43
C ASN A 98 -16.40 5.65 -18.91
N GLU A 99 -15.97 4.46 -19.24
CA GLU A 99 -16.08 3.90 -20.58
C GLU A 99 -17.38 3.07 -20.72
#